data_ab2e1ed33d39ff061c2a7ecae9af3d5d
#
_entry.id   ab2e1ed33d39ff061c2a7ecae9af3d5d
#
_cell.length_a   1.000
_cell.length_b   1.000
_cell.length_c   1.000
_cell.angle_alpha   90.00
_cell.angle_beta   90.00
_cell.angle_gamma   90.00
#
_symmetry.space_group_name_H-M   'P 1'
#
loop_
_entity.id
_entity.type
_entity.pdbx_description
1 polymer ?
#
loop_
_entity_poly.entity_id
_entity_poly.type
_entity_poly.pdbx_seq_one_letter_code
_entity_poly.pdbx_strand_id
1 'polypeptide(L)'
;MVRIAGWTAAIAALVVGVAVAAPVAAAVPADLVERVTQAAHDRVGEQDATRGAGGEVRVLRQDAEQAYGTVVLATPGNADALPRDWLFVAERDGADWRVGLDGQPAFADLAARSGVLSAAERAVFAAHGGRPSATVNGDYRTGMGLPWAVGQSWTVLGGPHAHDAGSGPWSSLDLAGGDQRVLAVRDGLAYTPCVGMIRVLHADGYASRYYHLWNHLWADGLPVSAGTYLGDTGTETGCGGAANARHVHFSLLYNGNFVGIANHIIGKWLFRNGSAQYSGSALHGSRSVPVGGQVYNYGVLGRTQGIVDANDGTTVNRRSGPGAGYALAGTVADGATVSIACSASGTTHTGRWGTSSLWNRLTDGSWVSDAYVYTGVAGPVAGMCGGTAGH
;
A
#
# COMPACT_ATOMS: atom_id res chain seq x y z
N MET A 1 49.05 19.32 -71.91
CA MET A 1 49.20 18.84 -70.52
C MET A 1 49.20 20.04 -69.62
N VAL A 2 48.04 20.31 -68.98
CA VAL A 2 47.88 21.43 -68.03
C VAL A 2 47.71 20.84 -66.65
N ARG A 3 48.56 21.15 -65.72
CA ARG A 3 48.48 20.74 -64.31
C ARG A 3 47.70 21.81 -63.56
N ILE A 4 46.58 21.40 -62.98
CA ILE A 4 45.80 22.22 -62.06
C ILE A 4 46.27 21.88 -60.63
N ALA A 5 46.77 22.86 -59.89
CA ALA A 5 47.17 22.76 -58.49
C ALA A 5 45.89 23.05 -57.64
N GLY A 6 45.46 22.05 -56.85
CA GLY A 6 44.40 22.22 -55.87
C GLY A 6 44.94 22.74 -54.53
N TRP A 7 44.38 23.81 -54.05
CA TRP A 7 44.58 24.32 -52.69
C TRP A 7 43.52 23.76 -51.76
N THR A 8 43.91 22.95 -50.78
CA THR A 8 43.05 22.53 -49.68
C THR A 8 43.25 23.48 -48.49
N ALA A 9 42.25 24.28 -48.21
CA ALA A 9 42.19 25.07 -46.98
C ALA A 9 41.66 24.22 -45.83
N ALA A 10 42.46 23.99 -44.80
CA ALA A 10 42.07 23.34 -43.58
C ALA A 10 41.41 24.36 -42.64
N ILE A 11 40.10 24.19 -42.35
CA ILE A 11 39.37 24.97 -41.35
C ILE A 11 39.55 24.24 -39.99
N ALA A 12 40.33 24.85 -39.08
CA ALA A 12 40.44 24.39 -37.70
C ALA A 12 39.20 24.90 -36.91
N ALA A 13 38.31 24.01 -36.56
CA ALA A 13 37.18 24.33 -35.65
C ALA A 13 37.69 24.38 -34.21
N LEU A 14 37.69 25.54 -33.60
CA LEU A 14 38.00 25.74 -32.19
C LEU A 14 36.75 25.31 -31.36
N VAL A 15 36.76 24.11 -30.77
CA VAL A 15 35.74 23.68 -29.82
C VAL A 15 36.07 24.29 -28.45
N VAL A 16 35.40 25.38 -28.10
CA VAL A 16 35.41 25.91 -26.72
C VAL A 16 34.52 25.02 -25.86
N GLY A 17 35.14 24.08 -25.16
CA GLY A 17 34.46 23.27 -24.16
C GLY A 17 34.09 24.13 -22.94
N VAL A 18 32.81 24.48 -22.80
CA VAL A 18 32.29 25.03 -21.53
C VAL A 18 32.20 23.85 -20.57
N ALA A 19 33.14 23.76 -19.63
CA ALA A 19 33.03 22.84 -18.51
C ALA A 19 31.89 23.32 -17.60
N VAL A 20 30.69 22.71 -17.71
CA VAL A 20 29.64 22.88 -16.73
C VAL A 20 30.10 22.11 -15.49
N ALA A 21 30.55 22.83 -14.45
CA ALA A 21 30.85 22.23 -13.16
C ALA A 21 29.54 21.55 -12.65
N ALA A 22 29.61 20.24 -12.40
CA ALA A 22 28.52 19.55 -11.75
C ALA A 22 28.24 20.22 -10.38
N PRO A 23 26.97 20.48 -10.01
CA PRO A 23 26.68 21.07 -8.72
C PRO A 23 27.24 20.12 -7.63
N VAL A 24 28.11 20.64 -6.77
CA VAL A 24 28.56 19.94 -5.57
C VAL A 24 27.29 19.73 -4.74
N ALA A 25 26.91 18.48 -4.51
CA ALA A 25 25.79 18.17 -3.63
C ALA A 25 26.08 18.84 -2.27
N ALA A 26 25.18 19.71 -1.82
CA ALA A 26 25.34 20.37 -0.54
C ALA A 26 25.41 19.30 0.56
N ALA A 27 26.36 19.44 1.49
CA ALA A 27 26.47 18.52 2.62
C ALA A 27 25.18 18.56 3.43
N VAL A 28 24.71 17.40 3.87
CA VAL A 28 23.54 17.30 4.74
C VAL A 28 23.85 17.96 6.08
N PRO A 29 23.06 18.94 6.55
CA PRO A 29 23.28 19.59 7.84
C PRO A 29 23.17 18.59 9.00
N ALA A 30 24.13 18.59 9.89
CA ALA A 30 24.15 17.68 11.04
C ALA A 30 22.98 17.93 12.00
N ASP A 31 22.60 19.19 12.19
CA ASP A 31 21.43 19.61 12.98
C ASP A 31 20.10 19.10 12.40
N LEU A 32 19.97 19.02 11.07
CA LEU A 32 18.82 18.39 10.41
C LEU A 32 18.76 16.90 10.75
N VAL A 33 19.90 16.17 10.62
CA VAL A 33 19.95 14.73 10.91
C VAL A 33 19.55 14.45 12.36
N GLU A 34 20.10 15.21 13.30
CA GLU A 34 19.77 15.11 14.74
C GLU A 34 18.28 15.37 14.97
N ARG A 35 17.73 16.44 14.39
CA ARG A 35 16.33 16.82 14.57
C ARG A 35 15.34 15.82 13.97
N VAL A 36 15.64 15.26 12.77
CA VAL A 36 14.84 14.21 12.15
C VAL A 36 14.89 12.92 12.96
N THR A 37 16.06 12.52 13.45
CA THR A 37 16.22 11.34 14.31
C THR A 37 15.43 11.50 15.60
N GLN A 38 15.51 12.67 16.26
CA GLN A 38 14.73 12.96 17.46
C GLN A 38 13.21 12.88 17.18
N ALA A 39 12.75 13.45 16.07
CA ALA A 39 11.34 13.37 15.67
C ALA A 39 10.86 11.94 15.46
N ALA A 40 11.73 11.06 14.94
CA ALA A 40 11.42 9.63 14.80
C ALA A 40 11.35 8.93 16.16
N HIS A 41 12.28 9.23 17.09
CA HIS A 41 12.24 8.69 18.45
C HIS A 41 11.02 9.14 19.25
N ASP A 42 10.59 10.39 19.07
CA ASP A 42 9.40 10.93 19.76
C ASP A 42 8.11 10.21 19.30
N ARG A 43 8.18 9.49 18.17
CA ARG A 43 7.06 8.78 17.59
C ARG A 43 6.92 7.33 18.03
N VAL A 44 8.00 6.72 18.47
CA VAL A 44 7.98 5.33 18.95
C VAL A 44 7.64 5.27 20.44
N GLY A 45 6.84 4.26 20.81
CA GLY A 45 6.48 4.03 22.22
C GLY A 45 7.67 3.63 23.09
N GLU A 46 7.51 3.68 24.40
CA GLU A 46 8.57 3.32 25.35
C GLU A 46 9.05 1.87 25.26
N GLN A 47 8.19 0.98 24.79
CA GLN A 47 8.47 -0.46 24.62
C GLN A 47 8.86 -0.85 23.21
N ASP A 48 8.95 0.11 22.27
CA ASP A 48 9.34 -0.17 20.89
C ASP A 48 10.82 -0.57 20.84
N ALA A 49 11.12 -1.67 20.16
CA ALA A 49 12.48 -2.21 20.04
C ALA A 49 13.45 -1.27 19.30
N THR A 50 12.93 -0.29 18.56
CA THR A 50 13.74 0.73 17.88
C THR A 50 14.03 1.95 18.74
N ARG A 51 13.49 2.01 19.96
CA ARG A 51 13.75 3.12 20.88
C ARG A 51 15.23 3.18 21.26
N GLY A 52 15.86 4.33 21.00
CA GLY A 52 17.30 4.53 21.23
C GLY A 52 18.21 3.93 20.15
N ALA A 53 17.65 3.33 19.10
CA ALA A 53 18.43 2.94 17.93
C ALA A 53 18.96 4.18 17.19
N GLY A 54 20.11 4.07 16.55
CA GLY A 54 20.60 5.12 15.64
C GLY A 54 19.61 5.35 14.49
N GLY A 55 19.31 6.61 14.20
CA GLY A 55 18.51 6.97 13.04
C GLY A 55 19.37 7.01 11.77
N GLU A 56 19.04 6.22 10.76
CA GLU A 56 19.59 6.40 9.40
C GLU A 56 18.72 7.42 8.67
N VAL A 57 19.23 8.64 8.51
CA VAL A 57 18.55 9.73 7.78
C VAL A 57 19.14 9.86 6.41
N ARG A 58 18.31 9.72 5.38
CA ARG A 58 18.69 9.93 3.98
C ARG A 58 17.90 11.12 3.42
N VAL A 59 18.62 12.21 3.17
CA VAL A 59 18.05 13.39 2.50
C VAL A 59 18.01 13.13 1.00
N LEU A 60 16.83 13.15 0.42
CA LEU A 60 16.59 12.91 -1.01
C LEU A 60 16.72 14.20 -1.81
N ARG A 61 16.20 15.30 -1.28
CA ARG A 61 16.32 16.65 -1.85
C ARG A 61 16.37 17.71 -0.76
N GLN A 62 17.16 18.75 -0.97
CA GLN A 62 17.24 19.89 -0.07
C GLN A 62 17.61 21.16 -0.81
N ASP A 63 17.26 22.30 -0.22
CA ASP A 63 17.81 23.62 -0.48
C ASP A 63 18.27 24.26 0.84
N ALA A 64 18.47 25.58 0.89
CA ALA A 64 18.91 26.26 2.10
C ALA A 64 17.91 26.22 3.24
N GLU A 65 16.62 26.17 2.92
CA GLU A 65 15.48 26.36 3.84
C GLU A 65 14.64 25.10 4.02
N GLN A 66 14.75 24.14 3.10
CA GLN A 66 13.86 22.97 3.08
C GLN A 66 14.64 21.69 2.77
N ALA A 67 14.16 20.59 3.35
CA ALA A 67 14.66 19.25 3.06
C ALA A 67 13.54 18.23 3.09
N TYR A 68 13.71 17.15 2.31
CA TYR A 68 12.85 15.99 2.40
C TYR A 68 13.64 14.70 2.19
N GLY A 69 13.17 13.62 2.81
CA GLY A 69 13.85 12.33 2.72
C GLY A 69 13.19 11.24 3.53
N THR A 70 13.99 10.24 3.89
CA THR A 70 13.57 9.09 4.71
C THR A 70 14.36 9.04 6.01
N VAL A 71 13.73 8.54 7.06
CA VAL A 71 14.39 8.17 8.32
C VAL A 71 14.01 6.75 8.68
N VAL A 72 15.00 5.95 9.09
CA VAL A 72 14.82 4.57 9.53
C VAL A 72 15.43 4.44 10.92
N LEU A 73 14.65 3.92 11.87
CA LEU A 73 15.15 3.42 13.14
C LEU A 73 15.36 1.92 13.00
N ALA A 74 16.61 1.51 12.92
CA ALA A 74 17.00 0.11 12.73
C ALA A 74 16.72 -0.72 14.00
N THR A 75 16.50 -2.01 13.83
CA THR A 75 16.44 -2.98 14.94
C THR A 75 17.70 -3.84 14.98
N PRO A 76 18.05 -4.43 16.13
CA PRO A 76 19.10 -5.45 16.18
C PRO A 76 18.80 -6.59 15.20
N GLY A 77 19.82 -7.10 14.50
CA GLY A 77 19.68 -8.08 13.41
C GLY A 77 19.15 -9.47 13.83
N ASN A 78 18.92 -9.71 15.09
CA ASN A 78 18.32 -10.94 15.63
C ASN A 78 16.99 -10.68 16.35
N ALA A 79 16.42 -9.48 16.23
CA ALA A 79 15.17 -9.12 16.88
C ALA A 79 13.98 -9.59 16.01
N ASP A 80 12.94 -10.08 16.69
CA ASP A 80 11.65 -10.36 16.04
C ASP A 80 10.95 -9.07 15.59
N ALA A 81 11.39 -7.92 16.10
CA ALA A 81 10.90 -6.61 15.69
C ALA A 81 11.53 -6.16 14.39
N LEU A 82 10.72 -5.54 13.54
CA LEU A 82 11.15 -4.97 12.28
C LEU A 82 11.45 -3.47 12.40
N PRO A 83 12.29 -2.90 11.52
CA PRO A 83 12.65 -1.49 11.56
C PRO A 83 11.44 -0.58 11.36
N ARG A 84 11.47 0.60 11.96
CA ARG A 84 10.52 1.69 11.74
C ARG A 84 11.05 2.64 10.69
N ASP A 85 10.19 3.06 9.77
CA ASP A 85 10.57 4.01 8.72
C ASP A 85 9.48 5.07 8.50
N TRP A 86 9.92 6.28 8.18
CA TRP A 86 9.06 7.39 7.80
C TRP A 86 9.68 8.18 6.66
N LEU A 87 8.83 8.83 5.87
CA LEU A 87 9.22 10.00 5.11
C LEU A 87 9.21 11.22 6.04
N PHE A 88 10.09 12.16 5.81
CA PHE A 88 10.07 13.45 6.49
C PHE A 88 10.05 14.61 5.49
N VAL A 89 9.43 15.70 5.89
CA VAL A 89 9.58 17.03 5.29
C VAL A 89 10.03 17.96 6.40
N ALA A 90 11.05 18.76 6.12
CA ALA A 90 11.62 19.71 7.08
C ALA A 90 11.72 21.10 6.46
N GLU A 91 11.60 22.12 7.32
CA GLU A 91 11.71 23.53 6.98
C GLU A 91 12.52 24.25 8.08
N ARG A 92 13.38 25.19 7.70
CA ARG A 92 14.10 26.05 8.66
C ARG A 92 13.11 26.90 9.46
N ASP A 93 13.35 26.95 10.76
CA ASP A 93 12.63 27.81 11.71
C ASP A 93 13.67 28.58 12.54
N GLY A 94 14.15 29.68 11.99
CA GLY A 94 15.31 30.39 12.55
C GLY A 94 16.58 29.56 12.50
N ALA A 95 17.13 29.24 13.69
CA ALA A 95 18.34 28.44 13.81
C ALA A 95 18.06 26.91 13.87
N ASP A 96 16.80 26.49 13.97
CA ASP A 96 16.36 25.10 14.15
C ASP A 96 15.65 24.57 12.90
N TRP A 97 15.22 23.30 12.95
CA TRP A 97 14.40 22.64 11.92
C TRP A 97 13.03 22.25 12.47
N ARG A 98 11.99 22.66 11.78
CA ARG A 98 10.65 22.10 11.95
C ARG A 98 10.52 20.86 11.08
N VAL A 99 10.28 19.70 11.69
CA VAL A 99 10.19 18.41 11.01
C VAL A 99 8.77 17.85 11.14
N GLY A 100 8.23 17.36 10.04
CA GLY A 100 7.01 16.56 9.99
C GLY A 100 7.34 15.17 9.45
N LEU A 101 6.92 14.13 10.15
CA LEU A 101 6.98 12.74 9.69
C LEU A 101 5.63 12.34 9.08
N ASP A 102 5.63 11.52 8.03
CA ASP A 102 4.38 11.04 7.45
C ASP A 102 3.51 10.36 8.51
N GLY A 103 2.20 10.61 8.44
CA GLY A 103 1.27 10.27 9.51
C GLY A 103 1.17 11.34 10.62
N GLN A 104 1.76 12.52 10.44
CA GLN A 104 1.55 13.69 11.31
C GLN A 104 0.93 14.84 10.52
N PRO A 105 0.06 15.67 11.11
CA PRO A 105 -0.46 16.87 10.46
C PRO A 105 0.64 17.78 9.91
N ALA A 106 1.73 17.95 10.69
CA ALA A 106 2.88 18.74 10.28
C ALA A 106 3.51 18.29 8.97
N PHE A 107 3.48 17.00 8.64
CA PHE A 107 3.99 16.46 7.37
C PHE A 107 3.22 17.03 6.18
N ALA A 108 1.88 16.93 6.19
CA ALA A 108 1.06 17.45 5.10
C ALA A 108 1.15 18.99 4.99
N ASP A 109 1.20 19.70 6.13
CA ASP A 109 1.33 21.16 6.16
C ASP A 109 2.67 21.62 5.57
N LEU A 110 3.77 20.95 5.91
CA LEU A 110 5.10 21.24 5.36
C LEU A 110 5.17 20.84 3.88
N ALA A 111 4.64 19.69 3.52
CA ALA A 111 4.63 19.21 2.14
C ALA A 111 3.87 20.17 1.21
N ALA A 112 2.73 20.72 1.65
CA ALA A 112 1.90 21.60 0.84
C ALA A 112 2.64 22.86 0.34
N ARG A 113 3.60 23.37 1.14
CA ARG A 113 4.38 24.58 0.80
C ARG A 113 5.82 24.31 0.39
N SER A 114 6.23 23.04 0.36
CA SER A 114 7.62 22.67 0.05
C SER A 114 7.95 22.91 -1.42
N GLY A 115 9.03 23.67 -1.67
CA GLY A 115 9.61 23.89 -2.99
C GLY A 115 10.48 22.72 -3.49
N VAL A 116 10.97 21.89 -2.57
CA VAL A 116 11.81 20.71 -2.93
C VAL A 116 11.00 19.49 -3.34
N LEU A 117 9.67 19.52 -3.16
CA LEU A 117 8.77 18.46 -3.59
C LEU A 117 8.17 18.74 -4.97
N SER A 118 8.01 17.70 -5.78
CA SER A 118 7.23 17.76 -7.02
C SER A 118 5.73 17.94 -6.73
N ALA A 119 4.96 18.38 -7.73
CA ALA A 119 3.51 18.49 -7.60
C ALA A 119 2.83 17.15 -7.29
N ALA A 120 3.34 16.06 -7.88
CA ALA A 120 2.83 14.71 -7.63
C ALA A 120 3.06 14.27 -6.18
N GLU A 121 4.25 14.54 -5.62
CA GLU A 121 4.56 14.23 -4.22
C GLU A 121 3.67 15.05 -3.27
N ARG A 122 3.53 16.35 -3.49
CA ARG A 122 2.62 17.18 -2.67
C ARG A 122 1.19 16.65 -2.66
N ALA A 123 0.68 16.22 -3.83
CA ALA A 123 -0.67 15.67 -3.95
C ALA A 123 -0.84 14.37 -3.15
N VAL A 124 0.15 13.46 -3.22
CA VAL A 124 0.13 12.20 -2.45
C VAL A 124 0.32 12.48 -0.96
N PHE A 125 1.28 13.33 -0.58
CA PHE A 125 1.61 13.61 0.83
C PHE A 125 0.47 14.31 1.58
N ALA A 126 -0.37 15.08 0.89
CA ALA A 126 -1.57 15.68 1.48
C ALA A 126 -2.51 14.64 2.10
N ALA A 127 -2.61 13.45 1.50
CA ALA A 127 -3.41 12.34 2.02
C ALA A 127 -2.74 11.58 3.18
N HIS A 128 -1.43 11.82 3.42
CA HIS A 128 -0.64 11.15 4.45
C HIS A 128 -0.40 12.01 5.71
N GLY A 129 -1.24 13.02 5.93
CA GLY A 129 -1.13 14.00 7.03
C GLY A 129 -1.70 13.57 8.39
N GLY A 130 -1.89 12.30 8.63
CA GLY A 130 -2.04 11.79 9.99
C GLY A 130 -3.37 12.07 10.69
N ARG A 131 -4.50 12.04 10.02
CA ARG A 131 -5.76 11.84 10.73
C ARG A 131 -5.98 10.33 10.87
N PRO A 132 -5.82 9.75 12.09
CA PRO A 132 -6.12 8.35 12.29
C PRO A 132 -7.62 8.17 12.15
N SER A 133 -8.04 7.55 11.06
CA SER A 133 -9.32 6.86 11.02
C SER A 133 -8.98 5.39 11.07
N ALA A 134 -9.30 4.73 12.17
CA ALA A 134 -9.06 3.30 12.36
C ALA A 134 -9.80 2.43 11.34
N THR A 135 -10.74 3.01 10.67
CA THR A 135 -11.43 2.55 9.48
C THR A 135 -11.79 3.80 8.70
N VAL A 136 -11.61 3.79 7.41
CA VAL A 136 -12.13 4.85 6.53
C VAL A 136 -13.66 4.77 6.59
N ASN A 137 -14.26 5.24 7.67
CA ASN A 137 -15.71 5.23 7.92
C ASN A 137 -16.40 3.85 7.68
N GLY A 138 -15.72 2.73 8.04
CA GLY A 138 -16.23 1.39 7.78
C GLY A 138 -16.01 0.89 6.34
N ASP A 139 -15.21 1.58 5.54
CA ASP A 139 -14.79 1.11 4.22
C ASP A 139 -13.45 0.37 4.32
N TYR A 140 -13.47 -0.95 4.14
CA TYR A 140 -12.29 -1.82 4.18
C TYR A 140 -11.69 -2.10 2.80
N ARG A 141 -12.10 -1.37 1.77
CA ARG A 141 -11.59 -1.52 0.41
C ARG A 141 -10.28 -0.77 0.23
N THR A 142 -9.19 -1.48 0.14
CA THR A 142 -7.86 -0.87 -0.06
C THR A 142 -7.60 -0.48 -1.52
N GLY A 143 -8.35 -1.06 -2.46
CA GLY A 143 -8.04 -0.96 -3.90
C GLY A 143 -6.73 -1.65 -4.29
N MET A 144 -6.16 -2.47 -3.41
CA MET A 144 -4.91 -3.19 -3.63
C MET A 144 -5.17 -4.58 -4.22
N GLY A 145 -4.26 -5.01 -5.12
CA GLY A 145 -4.10 -6.40 -5.52
C GLY A 145 -3.27 -7.18 -4.52
N LEU A 146 -2.93 -8.43 -4.84
CA LEU A 146 -1.90 -9.19 -4.16
C LEU A 146 -0.52 -8.84 -4.76
N PRO A 147 0.59 -8.96 -4.00
CA PRO A 147 1.91 -8.54 -4.46
C PRO A 147 2.58 -9.51 -5.44
N TRP A 148 1.79 -10.19 -6.28
CA TRP A 148 2.25 -11.05 -7.39
C TRP A 148 1.27 -11.00 -8.56
N ALA A 149 1.66 -11.57 -9.69
CA ALA A 149 0.88 -11.50 -10.92
C ALA A 149 -0.52 -12.13 -10.77
N VAL A 150 -1.52 -11.48 -11.37
CA VAL A 150 -2.87 -12.04 -11.51
C VAL A 150 -2.77 -13.40 -12.21
N GLY A 151 -3.53 -14.38 -11.73
CA GLY A 151 -3.50 -15.75 -12.25
C GLY A 151 -2.51 -16.69 -11.56
N GLN A 152 -1.63 -16.18 -10.70
CA GLN A 152 -0.71 -17.00 -9.90
C GLN A 152 -1.25 -17.26 -8.47
N SER A 153 -0.75 -18.32 -7.86
CA SER A 153 -1.02 -18.66 -6.45
C SER A 153 0.27 -18.60 -5.65
N TRP A 154 0.23 -17.94 -4.48
CA TRP A 154 1.30 -17.92 -3.51
C TRP A 154 0.84 -18.46 -2.16
N THR A 155 1.79 -18.91 -1.36
CA THR A 155 1.53 -19.43 -0.01
C THR A 155 1.51 -18.29 1.00
N VAL A 156 0.53 -18.29 1.90
CA VAL A 156 0.53 -17.47 3.12
C VAL A 156 1.40 -18.20 4.14
N LEU A 157 2.66 -17.80 4.28
CA LEU A 157 3.62 -18.39 5.22
C LEU A 157 3.35 -17.94 6.65
N GLY A 158 3.00 -16.63 6.83
CA GLY A 158 2.58 -16.03 8.08
C GLY A 158 1.27 -15.29 7.90
N GLY A 159 0.26 -15.58 8.73
CA GLY A 159 -1.01 -14.88 8.80
C GLY A 159 -0.84 -13.48 9.43
N PRO A 160 -1.94 -12.77 9.72
CA PRO A 160 -1.83 -11.45 10.30
C PRO A 160 -1.00 -11.43 11.59
N HIS A 161 0.01 -10.56 11.63
CA HIS A 161 0.90 -10.35 12.78
C HIS A 161 1.31 -8.89 12.89
N ALA A 162 1.79 -8.50 14.07
CA ALA A 162 2.25 -7.15 14.29
C ALA A 162 3.55 -6.88 13.52
N HIS A 163 3.72 -5.65 13.10
CA HIS A 163 4.97 -5.19 12.51
C HIS A 163 6.13 -5.20 13.53
N ASP A 164 5.84 -4.91 14.78
CA ASP A 164 6.75 -5.07 15.90
C ASP A 164 6.41 -6.37 16.66
N ALA A 165 7.36 -6.91 17.41
CA ALA A 165 7.15 -8.09 18.26
C ALA A 165 6.18 -7.82 19.43
N GLY A 166 5.61 -6.63 19.49
CA GLY A 166 4.77 -6.14 20.58
C GLY A 166 3.27 -6.30 20.34
N SER A 167 2.51 -5.42 21.01
CA SER A 167 1.04 -5.39 21.01
C SER A 167 0.44 -4.53 19.89
N GLY A 168 1.20 -4.18 18.86
CA GLY A 168 0.75 -3.35 17.73
C GLY A 168 -0.36 -4.02 16.92
N PRO A 169 -0.99 -3.27 15.99
CA PRO A 169 -1.97 -3.85 15.10
C PRO A 169 -1.32 -4.94 14.25
N TRP A 170 -2.05 -6.06 14.01
CA TRP A 170 -1.58 -7.14 13.15
C TRP A 170 -1.71 -6.68 11.69
N SER A 171 -0.71 -5.94 11.26
CA SER A 171 -0.67 -5.19 10.02
C SER A 171 0.01 -5.93 8.87
N SER A 172 0.58 -7.11 9.12
CA SER A 172 1.53 -7.72 8.22
C SER A 172 1.18 -9.17 7.88
N LEU A 173 1.67 -9.62 6.71
CA LEU A 173 1.58 -10.98 6.19
C LEU A 173 2.94 -11.40 5.64
N ASP A 174 3.31 -12.67 5.79
CA ASP A 174 4.46 -13.25 5.10
C ASP A 174 3.98 -14.10 3.93
N LEU A 175 4.48 -13.80 2.74
CA LEU A 175 3.99 -14.34 1.49
C LEU A 175 5.15 -14.81 0.61
N ALA A 176 5.03 -16.00 0.02
CA ALA A 176 6.03 -16.50 -0.93
C ALA A 176 5.43 -17.48 -1.93
N GLY A 177 6.03 -17.59 -3.09
CA GLY A 177 5.62 -18.58 -4.09
C GLY A 177 5.82 -18.13 -5.52
N GLY A 178 5.25 -18.88 -6.44
CA GLY A 178 5.26 -18.59 -7.86
C GLY A 178 6.68 -18.33 -8.41
N ASP A 179 6.80 -17.27 -9.19
CA ASP A 179 8.05 -16.79 -9.77
C ASP A 179 8.91 -15.94 -8.80
N GLN A 180 8.46 -15.79 -7.56
CA GLN A 180 9.11 -15.00 -6.50
C GLN A 180 9.14 -13.47 -6.76
N ARG A 181 8.54 -12.99 -7.84
CA ARG A 181 8.55 -11.58 -8.22
C ARG A 181 7.51 -10.79 -7.44
N VAL A 182 7.98 -9.89 -6.61
CA VAL A 182 7.13 -8.99 -5.83
C VAL A 182 6.74 -7.78 -6.67
N LEU A 183 5.46 -7.53 -6.76
CA LEU A 183 4.87 -6.46 -7.58
C LEU A 183 4.17 -5.43 -6.71
N ALA A 184 4.12 -4.17 -7.18
CA ALA A 184 3.33 -3.13 -6.55
C ALA A 184 1.84 -3.51 -6.57
N VAL A 185 1.21 -3.52 -5.40
CA VAL A 185 -0.21 -3.91 -5.24
C VAL A 185 -1.18 -2.88 -5.80
N ARG A 186 -0.71 -1.62 -6.01
CA ARG A 186 -1.51 -0.49 -6.46
C ARG A 186 -0.60 0.65 -6.94
N ASP A 187 -1.14 1.56 -7.77
CA ASP A 187 -0.47 2.78 -8.20
C ASP A 187 -0.05 3.65 -7.01
N GLY A 188 1.11 4.30 -7.11
CA GLY A 188 1.61 5.18 -6.07
C GLY A 188 3.02 5.70 -6.31
N LEU A 189 3.61 6.27 -5.27
CA LEU A 189 5.00 6.71 -5.25
C LEU A 189 5.84 5.75 -4.41
N ALA A 190 6.83 5.12 -5.03
CA ALA A 190 7.71 4.17 -4.38
C ALA A 190 8.93 4.88 -3.77
N TYR A 191 9.34 4.40 -2.60
CA TYR A 191 10.53 4.82 -1.86
C TYR A 191 11.28 3.59 -1.37
N THR A 192 12.60 3.66 -1.37
CA THR A 192 13.50 2.66 -0.77
C THR A 192 14.10 3.24 0.51
N PRO A 193 13.48 3.06 1.68
CA PRO A 193 14.01 3.61 2.94
C PRO A 193 15.38 3.03 3.29
N CYS A 194 15.56 1.74 3.06
CA CYS A 194 16.82 1.01 3.27
C CYS A 194 16.91 -0.22 2.38
N VAL A 195 18.06 -0.91 2.39
CA VAL A 195 18.28 -2.13 1.61
C VAL A 195 17.24 -3.20 1.97
N GLY A 196 16.64 -3.80 0.97
CA GLY A 196 15.63 -4.84 1.12
C GLY A 196 14.21 -4.34 1.39
N MET A 197 14.00 -3.02 1.49
CA MET A 197 12.69 -2.44 1.81
C MET A 197 12.21 -1.51 0.71
N ILE A 198 10.96 -1.69 0.29
CA ILE A 198 10.23 -0.71 -0.53
C ILE A 198 8.93 -0.35 0.17
N ARG A 199 8.58 0.93 0.12
CA ARG A 199 7.31 1.47 0.55
C ARG A 199 6.66 2.21 -0.60
N VAL A 200 5.38 1.93 -0.86
CA VAL A 200 4.59 2.63 -1.90
C VAL A 200 3.48 3.41 -1.21
N LEU A 201 3.47 4.73 -1.39
CA LEU A 201 2.42 5.63 -0.89
C LEU A 201 1.33 5.78 -1.95
N HIS A 202 0.09 5.50 -1.59
CA HIS A 202 -1.08 5.61 -2.47
C HIS A 202 -1.82 6.93 -2.23
N ALA A 203 -2.56 7.42 -3.23
CA ALA A 203 -3.17 8.76 -3.21
C ALA A 203 -4.28 8.98 -2.17
N ASP A 204 -4.78 7.91 -1.52
CA ASP A 204 -5.88 7.97 -0.55
C ASP A 204 -5.44 7.75 0.91
N GLY A 205 -4.15 7.89 1.19
CA GLY A 205 -3.58 7.74 2.53
C GLY A 205 -3.16 6.32 2.89
N TYR A 206 -3.52 5.31 2.09
CA TYR A 206 -2.96 3.98 2.25
C TYR A 206 -1.50 3.94 1.79
N ALA A 207 -0.71 3.08 2.43
CA ALA A 207 0.60 2.68 1.92
C ALA A 207 0.79 1.17 2.07
N SER A 208 1.55 0.60 1.14
CA SER A 208 2.00 -0.78 1.18
C SER A 208 3.50 -0.83 1.37
N ARG A 209 3.96 -1.71 2.25
CA ARG A 209 5.37 -1.90 2.55
C ARG A 209 5.76 -3.32 2.28
N TYR A 210 6.95 -3.49 1.69
CA TYR A 210 7.53 -4.76 1.27
C TYR A 210 8.92 -4.86 1.85
N TYR A 211 9.20 -5.88 2.65
CA TYR A 211 10.51 -6.07 3.24
C TYR A 211 11.07 -7.46 2.95
N HIS A 212 12.34 -7.65 3.21
CA HIS A 212 13.16 -8.83 2.90
C HIS A 212 13.44 -9.03 1.40
N LEU A 213 13.33 -7.99 0.59
CA LEU A 213 13.46 -8.11 -0.86
C LEU A 213 14.93 -8.27 -1.31
N TRP A 214 15.14 -9.21 -2.25
CA TRP A 214 16.34 -9.27 -3.08
C TRP A 214 16.10 -8.54 -4.41
N ASN A 215 17.20 -8.15 -5.09
CA ASN A 215 17.15 -7.56 -6.43
C ASN A 215 16.13 -6.42 -6.56
N HIS A 216 15.87 -5.71 -5.46
CA HIS A 216 14.86 -4.66 -5.45
C HIS A 216 15.31 -3.42 -6.22
N LEU A 217 14.34 -2.72 -6.79
CA LEU A 217 14.60 -1.41 -7.39
C LEU A 217 14.96 -0.37 -6.31
N TRP A 218 15.71 0.66 -6.71
CA TRP A 218 15.94 1.84 -5.89
C TRP A 218 14.98 2.94 -6.31
N ALA A 219 14.22 3.46 -5.36
CA ALA A 219 13.17 4.43 -5.62
C ALA A 219 13.23 5.59 -4.62
N ASP A 220 13.14 6.81 -5.13
CA ASP A 220 13.15 8.06 -4.38
C ASP A 220 12.00 8.96 -4.87
N GLY A 221 10.75 8.48 -4.68
CA GLY A 221 9.55 9.11 -5.21
C GLY A 221 9.23 8.64 -6.64
N LEU A 222 9.66 7.42 -7.01
CA LEU A 222 9.41 6.85 -8.32
C LEU A 222 7.91 6.53 -8.48
N PRO A 223 7.21 7.10 -9.49
CA PRO A 223 5.87 6.68 -9.82
C PRO A 223 5.86 5.22 -10.28
N VAL A 224 4.99 4.41 -9.65
CA VAL A 224 4.76 3.01 -10.01
C VAL A 224 3.28 2.76 -10.25
N SER A 225 2.97 1.87 -11.18
CA SER A 225 1.62 1.36 -11.40
C SER A 225 1.45 0.00 -10.74
N ALA A 226 0.21 -0.40 -10.45
CA ALA A 226 -0.09 -1.76 -10.02
C ALA A 226 0.54 -2.78 -10.98
N GLY A 227 1.24 -3.78 -10.43
CA GLY A 227 1.97 -4.76 -11.22
C GLY A 227 3.41 -4.38 -11.59
N THR A 228 3.88 -3.16 -11.27
CA THR A 228 5.30 -2.80 -11.44
C THR A 228 6.16 -3.71 -10.55
N TYR A 229 7.23 -4.27 -11.12
CA TYR A 229 8.21 -5.08 -10.39
C TYR A 229 8.93 -4.23 -9.34
N LEU A 230 8.95 -4.71 -8.10
CA LEU A 230 9.61 -4.05 -6.98
C LEU A 230 10.90 -4.76 -6.55
N GLY A 231 10.94 -6.09 -6.67
CA GLY A 231 12.05 -6.93 -6.26
C GLY A 231 11.63 -8.39 -6.25
N ASP A 232 12.51 -9.25 -5.77
CA ASP A 232 12.20 -10.66 -5.54
C ASP A 232 11.99 -10.90 -4.04
N THR A 233 11.18 -11.90 -3.66
CA THR A 233 11.18 -12.37 -2.28
C THR A 233 12.60 -12.74 -1.85
N GLY A 234 12.94 -12.52 -0.60
CA GLY A 234 14.30 -12.73 -0.13
C GLY A 234 14.38 -12.95 1.38
N THR A 235 15.55 -12.67 1.93
CA THR A 235 15.86 -12.66 3.36
C THR A 235 16.67 -11.44 3.75
N GLU A 236 16.57 -10.33 2.97
CA GLU A 236 17.34 -9.13 3.22
C GLU A 236 16.88 -8.46 4.52
N THR A 237 17.84 -8.05 5.34
CA THR A 237 17.63 -7.40 6.64
C THR A 237 18.49 -6.15 6.80
N GLY A 238 18.67 -5.38 5.72
CA GLY A 238 19.56 -4.21 5.72
C GLY A 238 19.27 -3.15 6.76
N CYS A 239 18.03 -3.05 7.26
CA CYS A 239 17.67 -2.18 8.37
C CYS A 239 17.43 -2.94 9.70
N GLY A 240 17.82 -4.21 9.78
CA GLY A 240 17.62 -5.03 10.98
C GLY A 240 16.40 -5.95 10.90
N GLY A 241 16.05 -6.56 12.02
CA GLY A 241 15.06 -7.63 12.08
C GLY A 241 15.65 -8.98 11.67
N ALA A 242 14.78 -9.96 11.42
CA ALA A 242 15.17 -11.31 11.03
C ALA A 242 14.26 -11.86 9.93
N ALA A 243 14.80 -12.74 9.09
CA ALA A 243 14.06 -13.52 8.12
C ALA A 243 14.61 -14.96 8.11
N ASN A 244 13.79 -15.92 8.52
CA ASN A 244 14.19 -17.32 8.64
C ASN A 244 14.02 -18.12 7.34
N ALA A 245 13.26 -17.59 6.39
CA ALA A 245 12.99 -18.18 5.09
C ALA A 245 12.75 -17.10 4.04
N ARG A 246 12.90 -17.46 2.77
CA ARG A 246 12.64 -16.57 1.64
C ARG A 246 11.14 -16.21 1.57
N HIS A 247 10.82 -14.93 1.71
CA HIS A 247 9.45 -14.39 1.62
C HIS A 247 9.47 -12.88 1.33
N VAL A 248 8.31 -12.28 1.12
CA VAL A 248 8.07 -10.85 1.30
C VAL A 248 7.24 -10.67 2.57
N HIS A 249 7.75 -9.85 3.49
CA HIS A 249 6.99 -9.33 4.62
C HIS A 249 6.20 -8.12 4.11
N PHE A 250 4.89 -8.32 3.89
CA PHE A 250 3.98 -7.30 3.38
C PHE A 250 3.24 -6.63 4.53
N SER A 251 3.26 -5.29 4.60
CA SER A 251 2.52 -4.55 5.64
C SER A 251 1.60 -3.51 5.05
N LEU A 252 0.46 -3.31 5.73
CA LEU A 252 -0.55 -2.31 5.41
C LEU A 252 -0.41 -1.11 6.36
N LEU A 253 -0.33 0.08 5.77
CA LEU A 253 -0.33 1.34 6.52
C LEU A 253 -1.48 2.23 6.02
N TYR A 254 -1.97 3.08 6.93
CA TYR A 254 -2.90 4.16 6.62
C TYR A 254 -2.48 5.43 7.35
N ASN A 255 -2.37 6.53 6.63
CA ASN A 255 -1.87 7.81 7.15
C ASN A 255 -0.57 7.62 7.96
N GLY A 256 0.42 6.92 7.38
CA GLY A 256 1.72 6.68 7.97
C GLY A 256 1.76 5.78 9.23
N ASN A 257 0.63 5.20 9.63
CA ASN A 257 0.55 4.29 10.76
C ASN A 257 0.21 2.87 10.30
N PHE A 258 0.80 1.87 10.93
CA PHE A 258 0.41 0.48 10.71
C PHE A 258 -1.04 0.27 11.12
N VAL A 259 -1.83 -0.40 10.29
CA VAL A 259 -3.23 -0.74 10.55
C VAL A 259 -3.44 -2.23 10.41
N GLY A 260 -4.33 -2.80 11.24
CA GLY A 260 -4.64 -4.23 11.21
C GLY A 260 -5.11 -4.66 9.81
N ILE A 261 -4.51 -5.73 9.29
CA ILE A 261 -4.84 -6.21 7.94
C ILE A 261 -6.20 -6.94 7.90
N ALA A 262 -6.64 -7.45 9.06
CA ALA A 262 -7.93 -8.12 9.18
C ALA A 262 -9.08 -7.19 8.77
N ASN A 263 -10.04 -7.77 8.05
CA ASN A 263 -11.20 -7.13 7.44
C ASN A 263 -10.90 -6.27 6.18
N HIS A 264 -9.65 -5.91 5.91
CA HIS A 264 -9.31 -5.25 4.66
C HIS A 264 -9.33 -6.22 3.48
N ILE A 265 -9.83 -5.74 2.34
CA ILE A 265 -9.82 -6.50 1.09
C ILE A 265 -8.50 -6.22 0.37
N ILE A 266 -7.73 -7.28 0.13
CA ILE A 266 -6.50 -7.25 -0.66
C ILE A 266 -6.58 -8.36 -1.70
N GLY A 267 -6.56 -8.01 -2.98
CA GLY A 267 -6.63 -9.00 -4.07
C GLY A 267 -7.87 -9.88 -4.06
N LYS A 268 -9.03 -9.36 -3.66
CA LYS A 268 -10.30 -10.06 -3.46
C LYS A 268 -10.29 -11.11 -2.34
N TRP A 269 -9.33 -11.02 -1.43
CA TRP A 269 -9.27 -11.81 -0.22
C TRP A 269 -9.49 -10.95 1.01
N LEU A 270 -10.19 -11.53 1.99
CA LEU A 270 -10.34 -11.00 3.32
C LEU A 270 -9.46 -11.80 4.27
N PHE A 271 -8.43 -11.17 4.81
CA PHE A 271 -7.59 -11.81 5.82
C PHE A 271 -8.24 -11.73 7.19
N ARG A 272 -8.10 -12.79 7.98
CA ARG A 272 -8.66 -12.91 9.34
C ARG A 272 -7.57 -13.26 10.32
N ASN A 273 -7.59 -12.59 11.46
CA ASN A 273 -6.74 -12.93 12.58
C ASN A 273 -7.07 -14.34 13.08
N GLY A 274 -6.03 -15.07 13.46
CA GLY A 274 -6.16 -16.29 14.24
C GLY A 274 -6.16 -16.01 15.74
N SER A 275 -5.94 -17.06 16.54
CA SER A 275 -5.82 -16.97 18.00
C SER A 275 -4.47 -16.40 18.46
N ALA A 276 -3.47 -16.40 17.59
CA ALA A 276 -2.12 -15.88 17.83
C ALA A 276 -1.59 -15.20 16.57
N GLN A 277 -0.55 -14.36 16.71
CA GLN A 277 0.19 -13.81 15.58
C GLN A 277 0.70 -14.92 14.67
N TYR A 278 0.86 -14.64 13.39
CA TYR A 278 1.25 -15.58 12.33
C TYR A 278 0.24 -16.71 12.05
N SER A 279 -0.89 -16.75 12.77
CA SER A 279 -2.00 -17.67 12.49
C SER A 279 -3.17 -16.95 11.81
N GLY A 280 -4.22 -17.67 11.47
CA GLY A 280 -5.40 -17.07 10.82
C GLY A 280 -5.66 -17.67 9.45
N SER A 281 -6.41 -16.94 8.63
CA SER A 281 -6.83 -17.44 7.31
C SER A 281 -7.11 -16.29 6.33
N ALA A 282 -7.16 -16.64 5.05
CA ALA A 282 -7.68 -15.81 3.97
C ALA A 282 -9.03 -16.36 3.51
N LEU A 283 -10.03 -15.49 3.33
CA LEU A 283 -11.38 -15.85 2.92
C LEU A 283 -11.71 -15.24 1.56
N HIS A 284 -12.26 -16.04 0.64
CA HIS A 284 -12.78 -15.62 -0.67
C HIS A 284 -14.09 -16.35 -0.96
N GLY A 285 -15.22 -15.65 -0.93
CA GLY A 285 -16.53 -16.28 -0.80
C GLY A 285 -16.61 -17.11 0.48
N SER A 286 -17.11 -18.33 0.40
CA SER A 286 -17.14 -19.27 1.52
C SER A 286 -15.81 -20.02 1.74
N ARG A 287 -14.90 -19.96 0.76
CA ARG A 287 -13.60 -20.64 0.81
C ARG A 287 -12.67 -19.99 1.81
N SER A 288 -12.27 -20.72 2.84
CA SER A 288 -11.26 -20.33 3.82
C SER A 288 -9.94 -21.07 3.58
N VAL A 289 -8.85 -20.33 3.49
CA VAL A 289 -7.48 -20.85 3.30
C VAL A 289 -6.68 -20.52 4.55
N PRO A 290 -6.28 -21.50 5.35
CA PRO A 290 -5.44 -21.28 6.54
C PRO A 290 -4.00 -20.93 6.14
N VAL A 291 -3.23 -20.47 7.11
CA VAL A 291 -1.76 -20.34 6.97
C VAL A 291 -1.15 -21.66 6.50
N GLY A 292 -0.16 -21.59 5.63
CA GLY A 292 0.41 -22.71 4.89
C GLY A 292 -0.33 -23.04 3.58
N GLY A 293 -1.54 -22.50 3.40
CA GLY A 293 -2.32 -22.68 2.17
C GLY A 293 -2.01 -21.66 1.10
N GLN A 294 -2.51 -21.94 -0.11
CA GLN A 294 -2.29 -21.08 -1.27
C GLN A 294 -3.47 -20.17 -1.55
N VAL A 295 -3.19 -18.90 -1.80
CA VAL A 295 -4.13 -17.87 -2.24
C VAL A 295 -3.85 -17.51 -3.70
N TYR A 296 -4.93 -17.52 -4.50
CA TYR A 296 -4.89 -17.21 -5.92
C TYR A 296 -5.14 -15.70 -6.12
N ASN A 297 -4.36 -15.05 -6.98
CA ASN A 297 -4.57 -13.63 -7.28
C ASN A 297 -5.68 -13.47 -8.34
N TYR A 298 -6.88 -13.15 -7.85
CA TYR A 298 -8.05 -12.81 -8.70
C TYR A 298 -8.04 -11.36 -9.22
N GLY A 299 -6.98 -10.60 -8.97
CA GLY A 299 -6.91 -9.17 -9.23
C GLY A 299 -7.60 -8.31 -8.17
N VAL A 300 -7.78 -7.04 -8.46
CA VAL A 300 -8.34 -6.03 -7.54
C VAL A 300 -9.87 -6.12 -7.50
N LEU A 301 -10.48 -5.89 -6.35
CA LEU A 301 -11.91 -5.66 -6.23
C LEU A 301 -12.24 -4.20 -6.58
N GLY A 302 -13.08 -4.00 -7.60
CA GLY A 302 -13.54 -2.67 -7.98
C GLY A 302 -14.47 -2.05 -6.93
N ARG A 303 -14.58 -0.71 -6.92
CA ARG A 303 -15.35 0.03 -5.92
C ARG A 303 -16.85 -0.28 -5.90
N THR A 304 -17.40 -0.69 -7.04
CA THR A 304 -18.81 -1.09 -7.18
C THR A 304 -18.96 -2.60 -7.38
N GLN A 305 -17.99 -3.38 -6.92
CA GLN A 305 -18.01 -4.84 -6.98
C GLN A 305 -18.15 -5.45 -5.60
N GLY A 306 -18.59 -6.70 -5.58
CA GLY A 306 -18.62 -7.55 -4.39
C GLY A 306 -18.25 -8.98 -4.72
N ILE A 307 -17.89 -9.74 -3.69
CA ILE A 307 -17.58 -11.17 -3.76
C ILE A 307 -18.76 -11.92 -3.18
N VAL A 308 -19.32 -12.86 -3.94
CA VAL A 308 -20.42 -13.70 -3.50
C VAL A 308 -19.94 -14.69 -2.45
N ASP A 309 -20.66 -14.80 -1.34
CA ASP A 309 -20.46 -15.77 -0.28
C ASP A 309 -21.75 -16.58 -0.08
N ALA A 310 -21.72 -17.83 -0.47
CA ALA A 310 -22.86 -18.73 -0.41
C ALA A 310 -23.02 -19.39 0.98
N ASN A 311 -22.33 -18.94 2.04
CA ASN A 311 -22.38 -19.51 3.38
C ASN A 311 -22.17 -21.03 3.40
N ASP A 312 -21.07 -21.50 2.82
CA ASP A 312 -20.72 -22.92 2.66
C ASP A 312 -21.56 -23.69 1.60
N GLY A 313 -22.44 -22.97 0.86
CA GLY A 313 -23.09 -23.46 -0.35
C GLY A 313 -22.22 -23.29 -1.59
N THR A 314 -22.78 -23.66 -2.73
CA THR A 314 -22.08 -23.52 -4.03
C THR A 314 -22.56 -22.32 -4.84
N THR A 315 -23.78 -21.85 -4.59
CA THR A 315 -24.41 -20.76 -5.34
C THR A 315 -25.37 -19.95 -4.48
N VAL A 316 -25.60 -18.70 -4.90
CA VAL A 316 -26.63 -17.80 -4.36
C VAL A 316 -27.67 -17.52 -5.44
N ASN A 317 -28.96 -17.51 -5.07
CA ASN A 317 -30.06 -17.19 -5.99
C ASN A 317 -30.00 -15.72 -6.43
N ARG A 318 -30.14 -15.49 -7.74
CA ARG A 318 -30.45 -14.19 -8.32
C ARG A 318 -31.95 -14.07 -8.60
N ARG A 319 -32.52 -12.90 -8.40
CA ARG A 319 -33.95 -12.61 -8.53
C ARG A 319 -34.22 -11.55 -9.59
N SER A 320 -35.47 -11.47 -10.06
CA SER A 320 -35.90 -10.40 -11.00
C SER A 320 -36.15 -9.05 -10.29
N GLY A 321 -36.11 -9.02 -8.95
CA GLY A 321 -36.31 -7.82 -8.15
C GLY A 321 -35.76 -7.98 -6.73
N PRO A 322 -35.82 -6.90 -5.90
CA PRO A 322 -35.16 -6.84 -4.59
C PRO A 322 -36.00 -7.60 -3.51
N GLY A 323 -36.00 -8.92 -3.56
CA GLY A 323 -36.68 -9.72 -2.53
C GLY A 323 -36.92 -11.18 -2.91
N ALA A 324 -37.12 -12.02 -1.90
CA ALA A 324 -37.31 -13.46 -2.05
C ALA A 324 -38.63 -13.83 -2.80
N GLY A 325 -39.63 -12.94 -2.78
CA GLY A 325 -40.88 -13.12 -3.52
C GLY A 325 -40.79 -12.90 -5.03
N TYR A 326 -39.71 -12.31 -5.53
CA TYR A 326 -39.51 -12.12 -6.97
C TYR A 326 -39.08 -13.42 -7.64
N ALA A 327 -39.36 -13.54 -8.95
CA ALA A 327 -39.04 -14.71 -9.72
C ALA A 327 -37.52 -15.00 -9.73
N LEU A 328 -37.17 -16.28 -9.74
CA LEU A 328 -35.77 -16.71 -9.88
C LEU A 328 -35.23 -16.31 -11.28
N ALA A 329 -34.16 -15.55 -11.30
CA ALA A 329 -33.45 -15.10 -12.51
C ALA A 329 -32.16 -15.91 -12.77
N GLY A 330 -31.93 -16.96 -12.00
CA GLY A 330 -30.74 -17.81 -12.07
C GLY A 330 -29.97 -17.84 -10.75
N THR A 331 -28.73 -18.31 -10.82
CA THR A 331 -27.82 -18.38 -9.68
C THR A 331 -26.49 -17.71 -10.00
N VAL A 332 -25.72 -17.40 -8.97
CA VAL A 332 -24.33 -16.94 -9.07
C VAL A 332 -23.48 -17.80 -8.14
N ALA A 333 -22.31 -18.22 -8.64
CA ALA A 333 -21.41 -19.11 -7.91
C ALA A 333 -20.79 -18.44 -6.67
N ASP A 334 -20.48 -19.25 -5.66
CA ASP A 334 -19.64 -18.85 -4.54
C ASP A 334 -18.26 -18.35 -5.04
N GLY A 335 -17.73 -17.29 -4.41
CA GLY A 335 -16.47 -16.65 -4.81
C GLY A 335 -16.56 -15.81 -6.09
N ALA A 336 -17.69 -15.81 -6.82
CA ALA A 336 -17.84 -14.98 -8.00
C ALA A 336 -17.77 -13.49 -7.65
N THR A 337 -17.10 -12.72 -8.49
CA THR A 337 -17.13 -11.25 -8.43
C THR A 337 -18.36 -10.75 -9.18
N VAL A 338 -19.21 -9.96 -8.53
CA VAL A 338 -20.37 -9.33 -9.15
C VAL A 338 -20.18 -7.82 -9.24
N SER A 339 -20.68 -7.21 -10.32
CA SER A 339 -20.71 -5.76 -10.50
C SER A 339 -22.10 -5.22 -10.14
N ILE A 340 -22.13 -4.25 -9.23
CA ILE A 340 -23.33 -3.68 -8.64
C ILE A 340 -23.65 -2.36 -9.33
N ALA A 341 -24.86 -2.24 -9.89
CA ALA A 341 -25.32 -1.03 -10.55
C ALA A 341 -25.97 -0.05 -9.57
N CYS A 342 -26.74 -0.55 -8.62
CA CYS A 342 -27.36 0.19 -7.53
C CYS A 342 -27.94 -0.79 -6.50
N SER A 343 -28.46 -0.29 -5.38
CA SER A 343 -29.06 -1.12 -4.34
C SER A 343 -30.49 -0.64 -3.98
N ALA A 344 -31.33 -1.52 -3.43
CA ALA A 344 -32.64 -1.19 -2.94
C ALA A 344 -32.99 -2.02 -1.68
N SER A 345 -33.93 -1.52 -0.87
CA SER A 345 -34.46 -2.29 0.25
C SER A 345 -35.42 -3.38 -0.23
N GLY A 346 -35.37 -4.54 0.41
CA GLY A 346 -36.21 -5.69 0.08
C GLY A 346 -36.38 -6.63 1.26
N THR A 347 -36.61 -7.93 1.02
CA THR A 347 -36.72 -8.92 2.08
C THR A 347 -35.44 -9.11 2.85
N THR A 348 -35.53 -9.22 4.17
CA THR A 348 -34.37 -9.41 5.05
C THR A 348 -33.80 -10.82 4.91
N HIS A 349 -32.50 -10.93 4.82
CA HIS A 349 -31.73 -12.17 4.86
C HIS A 349 -30.60 -12.07 5.88
N THR A 350 -30.19 -13.23 6.39
CA THR A 350 -29.02 -13.37 7.26
C THR A 350 -27.98 -14.26 6.55
N GLY A 351 -26.78 -13.77 6.43
CA GLY A 351 -25.64 -14.47 5.87
C GLY A 351 -24.41 -14.32 6.77
N ARG A 352 -23.25 -14.72 6.27
CA ARG A 352 -21.94 -14.57 6.99
C ARG A 352 -21.65 -13.10 7.34
N TRP A 353 -22.11 -12.17 6.52
CA TRP A 353 -21.86 -10.72 6.66
C TRP A 353 -22.91 -10.00 7.48
N GLY A 354 -23.78 -10.76 8.16
CA GLY A 354 -24.82 -10.22 9.03
C GLY A 354 -26.21 -10.30 8.42
N THR A 355 -27.13 -9.58 9.06
CA THR A 355 -28.52 -9.46 8.62
C THR A 355 -28.72 -8.18 7.85
N SER A 356 -29.23 -8.27 6.63
CA SER A 356 -29.43 -7.12 5.74
C SER A 356 -30.75 -7.22 5.00
N SER A 357 -31.46 -6.09 4.87
CA SER A 357 -32.59 -5.93 3.95
C SER A 357 -32.13 -5.30 2.61
N LEU A 358 -30.84 -5.01 2.45
CA LEU A 358 -30.31 -4.46 1.23
C LEU A 358 -30.22 -5.55 0.14
N TRP A 359 -30.60 -5.19 -1.09
CA TRP A 359 -30.45 -5.99 -2.28
C TRP A 359 -29.66 -5.23 -3.31
N ASN A 360 -28.67 -5.88 -3.89
CA ASN A 360 -27.82 -5.33 -4.92
C ASN A 360 -28.32 -5.69 -6.32
N ARG A 361 -28.68 -4.69 -7.13
CA ARG A 361 -28.95 -4.87 -8.55
C ARG A 361 -27.62 -5.01 -9.28
N LEU A 362 -27.44 -6.12 -9.95
CA LEU A 362 -26.28 -6.38 -10.77
C LEU A 362 -26.37 -5.65 -12.11
N THR A 363 -25.25 -5.50 -12.80
CA THR A 363 -25.19 -4.84 -14.12
C THR A 363 -25.96 -5.60 -15.21
N ASP A 364 -26.26 -6.89 -15.00
CA ASP A 364 -27.12 -7.71 -15.89
C ASP A 364 -28.63 -7.53 -15.59
N GLY A 365 -28.98 -6.67 -14.64
CA GLY A 365 -30.35 -6.37 -14.25
C GLY A 365 -30.92 -7.29 -13.17
N SER A 366 -30.29 -8.42 -12.85
CA SER A 366 -30.72 -9.32 -11.78
C SER A 366 -30.36 -8.76 -10.38
N TRP A 367 -30.94 -9.34 -9.33
CA TRP A 367 -30.76 -8.90 -7.96
C TRP A 367 -30.24 -10.03 -7.07
N VAL A 368 -29.33 -9.67 -6.16
CA VAL A 368 -28.81 -10.56 -5.12
C VAL A 368 -28.88 -9.87 -3.77
N SER A 369 -29.21 -10.63 -2.70
CA SER A 369 -29.22 -10.08 -1.35
C SER A 369 -27.81 -9.74 -0.90
N ASP A 370 -27.63 -8.54 -0.32
CA ASP A 370 -26.37 -8.04 0.23
C ASP A 370 -25.82 -8.92 1.36
N ALA A 371 -26.68 -9.63 2.10
CA ALA A 371 -26.27 -10.60 3.14
C ALA A 371 -25.34 -11.72 2.60
N TYR A 372 -25.32 -11.93 1.29
CA TYR A 372 -24.49 -12.93 0.59
C TYR A 372 -23.43 -12.30 -0.32
N VAL A 373 -23.14 -11.00 -0.17
CA VAL A 373 -22.16 -10.31 -1.01
C VAL A 373 -21.24 -9.48 -0.12
N TYR A 374 -19.97 -9.84 -0.09
CA TYR A 374 -18.97 -9.06 0.64
C TYR A 374 -18.43 -7.94 -0.24
N THR A 375 -18.75 -6.71 0.12
CA THR A 375 -18.31 -5.49 -0.60
C THR A 375 -17.19 -4.75 0.12
N GLY A 376 -16.94 -5.08 1.40
CA GLY A 376 -16.02 -4.35 2.28
C GLY A 376 -16.59 -3.05 2.84
N VAL A 377 -17.88 -2.79 2.62
CA VAL A 377 -18.61 -1.60 3.11
C VAL A 377 -19.94 -2.02 3.70
N ALA A 378 -20.32 -1.40 4.80
CA ALA A 378 -21.67 -1.53 5.33
C ALA A 378 -22.60 -0.54 4.58
N GLY A 379 -23.32 -1.03 3.57
CA GLY A 379 -24.27 -0.22 2.79
C GLY A 379 -24.04 -0.24 1.29
N PRO A 380 -24.79 0.58 0.52
CA PRO A 380 -24.77 0.54 -0.93
C PRO A 380 -23.49 1.10 -1.51
N VAL A 381 -22.75 0.29 -2.28
CA VAL A 381 -21.45 0.69 -2.91
C VAL A 381 -21.61 1.46 -4.22
N ALA A 382 -22.82 1.42 -4.82
CA ALA A 382 -23.13 2.10 -6.09
C ALA A 382 -24.34 3.04 -5.96
N GLY A 383 -24.70 3.43 -4.72
CA GLY A 383 -25.88 4.23 -4.41
C GLY A 383 -27.20 3.44 -4.45
N MET A 384 -28.29 4.11 -4.09
CA MET A 384 -29.65 3.54 -4.12
C MET A 384 -30.27 3.68 -5.51
N CYS A 385 -30.99 2.65 -5.97
CA CYS A 385 -31.73 2.71 -7.23
C CYS A 385 -32.82 3.77 -7.17
N GLY A 386 -32.93 4.60 -8.20
CA GLY A 386 -33.94 5.68 -8.27
C GLY A 386 -33.57 6.95 -7.49
N GLY A 387 -32.44 6.98 -6.78
CA GLY A 387 -31.87 8.20 -6.23
C GLY A 387 -31.20 9.01 -7.35
N THR A 388 -31.55 10.30 -7.46
CA THR A 388 -30.75 11.24 -8.26
C THR A 388 -29.35 11.26 -7.65
N ALA A 389 -28.34 10.93 -8.44
CA ALA A 389 -26.96 11.13 -8.04
C ALA A 389 -26.78 12.60 -7.69
N GLY A 390 -26.62 12.90 -6.40
CA GLY A 390 -26.22 14.25 -5.99
C GLY A 390 -24.83 14.50 -6.54
N HIS A 391 -24.70 15.56 -7.33
CA HIS A 391 -23.45 16.12 -7.86
C HIS A 391 -22.58 16.67 -6.74
#